data_57f7599247e77a66a2fa7a63f7b80b4a
#
_entry.id   57f7599247e77a66a2fa7a63f7b80b4a
#
_cell.length_a   1.000
_cell.length_b   1.000
_cell.length_c   1.000
_cell.angle_alpha   90.00
_cell.angle_beta   90.00
_cell.angle_gamma   90.00
#
_symmetry.space_group_name_H-M   'P 1'
#
loop_
_entity.id
_entity.type
_entity.pdbx_description
1 polymer ?
#
loop_
_entity_poly.entity_id
_entity_poly.type
_entity_poly.pdbx_seq_one_letter_code
_entity_poly.pdbx_strand_id
1 'polypeptide(L)'
;MSDAPSFCPNCGNPLAADDRFCSQCGQKVLSPEDRRLASLLKESIEEMTDLRGRVLPSIGTLLFRPGALARFYQIGRRRSFLAPISLFLFANVLYFLIPGLNDFQVSLLDQITLQPYSEWAASAVDTYLDTEPGGALAMFRNGDPAYLELSNLYTLRAADISKSIIILHVPFLAALTALLVIDKRLPYADHLVLALHYMAFIMLFFVIAPNVLLPLARMVINPIWPEAPLKRIIISLMYLYTAVMFRTAFQLPWWRVVPTTVVFLIGYGLIHSFYRLVQFFVVFSSL
;
A
#
# COMPACT_ATOMS: atom_id res chain seq x y z
N MET A 1 19.50 6.81 -28.83
CA MET A 1 19.42 5.38 -29.18
C MET A 1 19.64 4.63 -27.89
N SER A 2 18.63 3.99 -27.34
CA SER A 2 18.79 3.15 -26.14
C SER A 2 19.37 1.83 -26.61
N ASP A 3 20.62 1.55 -26.25
CA ASP A 3 21.24 0.27 -26.55
C ASP A 3 20.39 -0.86 -25.96
N ALA A 4 19.94 -1.78 -26.81
CA ALA A 4 19.27 -2.99 -26.36
C ALA A 4 20.24 -3.75 -25.43
N PRO A 5 19.77 -4.32 -24.30
CA PRO A 5 20.67 -5.01 -23.39
C PRO A 5 21.26 -6.22 -24.08
N SER A 6 22.59 -6.35 -24.03
CA SER A 6 23.31 -7.49 -24.61
C SER A 6 23.07 -8.82 -23.88
N PHE A 7 22.47 -8.77 -22.67
CA PHE A 7 22.15 -9.94 -21.87
C PHE A 7 20.75 -9.81 -21.26
N CYS A 8 20.06 -10.94 -21.15
CA CYS A 8 18.73 -10.98 -20.54
C CYS A 8 18.79 -10.59 -19.04
N PRO A 9 18.05 -9.58 -18.58
CA PRO A 9 18.10 -9.14 -17.19
C PRO A 9 17.52 -10.17 -16.21
N ASN A 10 16.77 -11.17 -16.70
CA ASN A 10 16.18 -12.20 -15.87
C ASN A 10 17.06 -13.42 -15.69
N CYS A 11 17.65 -13.98 -16.76
CA CYS A 11 18.42 -15.22 -16.72
C CYS A 11 19.87 -15.09 -17.16
N GLY A 12 20.31 -13.92 -17.64
CA GLY A 12 21.71 -13.69 -18.09
C GLY A 12 22.03 -14.23 -19.47
N ASN A 13 21.08 -14.84 -20.20
CA ASN A 13 21.32 -15.35 -21.55
C ASN A 13 21.68 -14.22 -22.52
N PRO A 14 22.66 -14.38 -23.43
CA PRO A 14 22.92 -13.40 -24.47
C PRO A 14 21.70 -13.12 -25.34
N LEU A 15 21.51 -11.86 -25.71
CA LEU A 15 20.40 -11.39 -26.55
C LEU A 15 20.98 -10.83 -27.86
N ALA A 16 20.33 -11.15 -28.99
CA ALA A 16 20.55 -10.47 -30.24
C ALA A 16 19.87 -9.08 -30.24
N ALA A 17 20.36 -8.18 -31.10
CA ALA A 17 19.87 -6.80 -31.14
C ALA A 17 18.37 -6.66 -31.52
N ASP A 18 17.84 -7.64 -32.24
CA ASP A 18 16.46 -7.71 -32.72
C ASP A 18 15.58 -8.65 -31.91
N ASP A 19 16.09 -9.26 -30.84
CA ASP A 19 15.32 -10.12 -29.96
C ASP A 19 14.22 -9.32 -29.24
N ARG A 20 12.98 -9.74 -29.42
CA ARG A 20 11.81 -9.21 -28.65
C ARG A 20 11.60 -9.94 -27.35
N PHE A 21 12.02 -11.20 -27.27
CA PHE A 21 11.91 -12.07 -26.10
C PHE A 21 13.18 -12.90 -25.96
N CYS A 22 13.59 -13.16 -24.74
CA CYS A 22 14.67 -14.07 -24.45
C CYS A 22 14.27 -15.51 -24.83
N SER A 23 15.07 -16.17 -25.69
CA SER A 23 14.81 -17.54 -26.14
C SER A 23 14.87 -18.58 -25.03
N GLN A 24 15.65 -18.32 -23.95
CA GLN A 24 15.81 -19.26 -22.84
C GLN A 24 14.71 -19.15 -21.78
N CYS A 25 14.28 -17.93 -21.41
CA CYS A 25 13.32 -17.75 -20.30
C CYS A 25 12.03 -17.04 -20.71
N GLY A 26 11.91 -16.56 -21.96
CA GLY A 26 10.75 -15.83 -22.46
C GLY A 26 10.56 -14.43 -21.85
N GLN A 27 11.59 -13.86 -21.19
CA GLN A 27 11.54 -12.48 -20.71
C GLN A 27 11.43 -11.55 -21.92
N LYS A 28 10.45 -10.64 -21.90
CA LYS A 28 10.33 -9.58 -22.91
C LYS A 28 11.51 -8.62 -22.81
N VAL A 29 12.13 -8.31 -23.94
CA VAL A 29 13.12 -7.23 -24.03
C VAL A 29 12.37 -5.91 -24.07
N LEU A 30 12.61 -5.06 -23.07
CA LEU A 30 11.82 -3.84 -22.88
C LEU A 30 12.24 -2.75 -23.86
N SER A 31 11.25 -2.17 -24.54
CA SER A 31 11.38 -0.91 -25.27
C SER A 31 11.06 0.29 -24.38
N PRO A 32 11.42 1.52 -24.75
CA PRO A 32 11.01 2.73 -24.03
C PRO A 32 9.48 2.86 -23.89
N GLU A 33 8.72 2.28 -24.83
CA GLU A 33 7.25 2.28 -24.83
C GLU A 33 6.66 1.40 -23.73
N ASP A 34 7.35 0.32 -23.36
CA ASP A 34 6.94 -0.59 -22.27
C ASP A 34 7.03 0.03 -20.87
N ARG A 35 7.53 1.26 -20.76
CA ARG A 35 7.58 2.05 -19.52
C ARG A 35 6.41 3.04 -19.40
N ARG A 36 5.42 2.97 -20.28
CA ARG A 36 4.22 3.80 -20.20
C ARG A 36 3.18 3.18 -19.27
N LEU A 37 2.34 4.02 -18.67
CA LEU A 37 1.27 3.58 -17.77
C LEU A 37 0.32 2.56 -18.45
N ALA A 38 -0.01 2.78 -19.71
CA ALA A 38 -0.86 1.86 -20.48
C ALA A 38 -0.25 0.45 -20.59
N SER A 39 1.07 0.35 -20.70
CA SER A 39 1.77 -0.95 -20.74
C SER A 39 1.72 -1.68 -19.40
N LEU A 40 1.80 -0.94 -18.28
CA LEU A 40 1.62 -1.51 -16.93
C LEU A 40 0.24 -2.13 -16.74
N LEU A 41 -0.80 -1.43 -17.18
CA LEU A 41 -2.18 -1.92 -17.09
C LEU A 41 -2.39 -3.16 -17.94
N LYS A 42 -1.91 -3.13 -19.18
CA LYS A 42 -2.01 -4.26 -20.12
C LYS A 42 -1.29 -5.50 -19.60
N GLU A 43 -0.05 -5.36 -19.14
CA GLU A 43 0.76 -6.45 -18.56
C GLU A 43 0.03 -7.09 -17.37
N SER A 44 -0.59 -6.27 -16.51
CA SER A 44 -1.33 -6.74 -15.34
C SER A 44 -2.58 -7.54 -15.69
N ILE A 45 -3.30 -7.15 -16.74
CA ILE A 45 -4.51 -7.87 -17.22
C ILE A 45 -4.12 -9.21 -17.85
N GLU A 46 -3.07 -9.23 -18.66
CA GLU A 46 -2.58 -10.45 -19.31
C GLU A 46 -2.03 -11.48 -18.29
N GLU A 47 -1.42 -11.01 -17.20
CA GLU A 47 -0.86 -11.88 -16.16
C GLU A 47 -1.89 -12.43 -15.15
N MET A 48 -3.09 -11.88 -15.05
CA MET A 48 -4.11 -12.40 -14.14
C MET A 48 -4.49 -13.86 -14.41
N THR A 49 -4.18 -14.37 -15.60
CA THR A 49 -4.45 -15.76 -16.00
C THR A 49 -3.34 -16.74 -15.66
N ASP A 50 -2.11 -16.27 -15.35
CA ASP A 50 -0.93 -17.13 -15.07
C ASP A 50 -0.28 -16.79 -13.72
N LEU A 51 -1.03 -16.98 -12.63
CA LEU A 51 -0.55 -16.76 -11.26
C LEU A 51 0.33 -17.90 -10.73
N ARG A 52 0.41 -19.04 -11.44
CA ARG A 52 1.09 -20.24 -10.94
C ARG A 52 2.59 -20.03 -10.80
N GLY A 53 3.11 -20.25 -9.61
CA GLY A 53 4.55 -20.22 -9.32
C GLY A 53 5.16 -18.84 -9.06
N ARG A 54 4.42 -17.73 -9.27
CA ARG A 54 4.96 -16.36 -9.08
C ARG A 54 4.53 -15.71 -7.76
N VAL A 55 3.43 -16.15 -7.15
CA VAL A 55 2.87 -15.55 -5.93
C VAL A 55 3.86 -15.62 -4.77
N LEU A 56 4.29 -16.82 -4.40
CA LEU A 56 5.20 -17.02 -3.27
C LEU A 56 6.56 -16.31 -3.44
N PRO A 57 7.25 -16.39 -4.61
CA PRO A 57 8.45 -15.62 -4.84
C PRO A 57 8.24 -14.10 -4.74
N SER A 58 7.11 -13.59 -5.21
CA SER A 58 6.77 -12.17 -5.12
C SER A 58 6.56 -11.72 -3.69
N ILE A 59 5.74 -12.45 -2.92
CA ILE A 59 5.48 -12.15 -1.50
C ILE A 59 6.77 -12.27 -0.69
N GLY A 60 7.54 -13.34 -0.87
CA GLY A 60 8.82 -13.53 -0.17
C GLY A 60 9.83 -12.42 -0.49
N THR A 61 9.94 -12.03 -1.77
CA THR A 61 10.82 -10.91 -2.15
C THR A 61 10.30 -9.58 -1.60
N LEU A 62 8.98 -9.33 -1.64
CA LEU A 62 8.38 -8.12 -1.10
C LEU A 62 8.67 -7.98 0.40
N LEU A 63 8.46 -9.03 1.18
CA LEU A 63 8.59 -8.97 2.64
C LEU A 63 10.05 -8.94 3.12
N PHE A 64 10.93 -9.75 2.51
CA PHE A 64 12.29 -9.98 3.00
C PHE A 64 13.38 -9.23 2.24
N ARG A 65 13.05 -8.58 1.11
CA ARG A 65 13.99 -7.80 0.29
C ARG A 65 13.39 -6.42 -0.06
N PRO A 66 13.31 -5.48 0.91
CA PRO A 66 12.69 -4.19 0.71
C PRO A 66 13.19 -3.44 -0.53
N GLY A 67 12.27 -3.03 -1.41
CA GLY A 67 12.59 -2.29 -2.64
C GLY A 67 13.12 -3.13 -3.80
N ALA A 68 13.42 -4.42 -3.58
CA ALA A 68 14.01 -5.26 -4.64
C ALA A 68 13.05 -5.47 -5.82
N LEU A 69 11.76 -5.68 -5.60
CA LEU A 69 10.78 -5.84 -6.69
C LEU A 69 10.72 -4.59 -7.57
N ALA A 70 10.67 -3.39 -6.97
CA ALA A 70 10.70 -2.14 -7.71
C ALA A 70 12.00 -2.01 -8.52
N ARG A 71 13.14 -2.35 -7.92
CA ARG A 71 14.43 -2.34 -8.61
C ARG A 71 14.48 -3.35 -9.75
N PHE A 72 13.99 -4.58 -9.54
CA PHE A 72 13.91 -5.59 -10.59
C PHE A 72 13.04 -5.12 -11.76
N TYR A 73 11.93 -4.47 -11.45
CA TYR A 73 11.05 -3.90 -12.47
C TYR A 73 11.75 -2.82 -13.31
N GLN A 74 12.49 -1.90 -12.66
CA GLN A 74 13.27 -0.86 -13.33
C GLN A 74 14.32 -1.41 -14.31
N ILE A 75 15.03 -2.50 -13.94
CA ILE A 75 16.03 -3.13 -14.79
C ILE A 75 15.44 -4.13 -15.78
N GLY A 76 14.12 -4.32 -15.82
CA GLY A 76 13.43 -5.18 -16.76
C GLY A 76 13.31 -6.65 -16.36
N ARG A 77 13.66 -7.03 -15.14
CA ARG A 77 13.51 -8.39 -14.61
C ARG A 77 12.07 -8.57 -14.07
N ARG A 78 11.13 -8.96 -14.94
CA ARG A 78 9.70 -9.01 -14.60
C ARG A 78 9.12 -10.42 -14.56
N ARG A 79 9.60 -11.33 -15.39
CA ARG A 79 8.99 -12.64 -15.63
C ARG A 79 8.86 -13.53 -14.38
N SER A 80 9.78 -13.41 -13.44
CA SER A 80 9.80 -14.26 -12.22
C SER A 80 8.84 -13.81 -11.13
N PHE A 81 8.19 -12.66 -11.29
CA PHE A 81 7.36 -12.04 -10.27
C PHE A 81 6.01 -11.64 -10.83
N LEU A 82 5.03 -11.44 -9.94
CA LEU A 82 3.74 -10.86 -10.29
C LEU A 82 3.92 -9.41 -10.76
N ALA A 83 3.07 -8.99 -11.69
CA ALA A 83 2.96 -7.59 -12.04
C ALA A 83 2.61 -6.74 -10.79
N PRO A 84 3.11 -5.49 -10.69
CA PRO A 84 2.92 -4.65 -9.50
C PRO A 84 1.44 -4.48 -9.11
N ILE A 85 0.56 -4.28 -10.08
CA ILE A 85 -0.89 -4.14 -9.85
C ILE A 85 -1.49 -5.47 -9.37
N SER A 86 -1.10 -6.61 -9.96
CA SER A 86 -1.60 -7.93 -9.56
C SER A 86 -1.19 -8.26 -8.13
N LEU A 87 0.04 -7.92 -7.71
CA LEU A 87 0.51 -8.11 -6.35
C LEU A 87 -0.24 -7.22 -5.36
N PHE A 88 -0.49 -5.94 -5.72
CA PHE A 88 -1.29 -5.03 -4.92
C PHE A 88 -2.73 -5.53 -4.76
N LEU A 89 -3.39 -5.95 -5.85
CA LEU A 89 -4.76 -6.48 -5.79
C LEU A 89 -4.83 -7.76 -4.95
N PHE A 90 -3.85 -8.65 -5.08
CA PHE A 90 -3.75 -9.84 -4.23
C PHE A 90 -3.64 -9.48 -2.74
N ALA A 91 -2.76 -8.54 -2.39
CA ALA A 91 -2.61 -8.07 -1.02
C ALA A 91 -3.87 -7.37 -0.51
N ASN A 92 -4.55 -6.60 -1.36
CA ASN A 92 -5.83 -5.95 -1.07
C ASN A 92 -6.91 -6.99 -0.70
N VAL A 93 -7.12 -7.99 -1.57
CA VAL A 93 -8.10 -9.06 -1.31
C VAL A 93 -7.77 -9.78 -0.01
N LEU A 94 -6.50 -10.13 0.22
CA LEU A 94 -6.08 -10.83 1.43
C LEU A 94 -6.33 -9.97 2.70
N TYR A 95 -6.03 -8.67 2.64
CA TYR A 95 -6.25 -7.74 3.76
C TYR A 95 -7.74 -7.67 4.15
N PHE A 96 -8.62 -7.45 3.18
CA PHE A 96 -10.06 -7.30 3.44
C PHE A 96 -10.79 -8.63 3.67
N LEU A 97 -10.15 -9.76 3.41
CA LEU A 97 -10.68 -11.09 3.73
C LEU A 97 -10.55 -11.43 5.22
N ILE A 98 -9.60 -10.81 5.93
CA ILE A 98 -9.32 -11.10 7.34
C ILE A 98 -10.12 -10.13 8.22
N PRO A 99 -11.06 -10.62 9.04
CA PRO A 99 -11.86 -9.78 9.92
C PRO A 99 -11.00 -9.06 10.98
N GLY A 100 -11.43 -7.86 11.40
CA GLY A 100 -10.81 -7.14 12.51
C GLY A 100 -9.60 -6.27 12.14
N LEU A 101 -9.24 -6.19 10.86
CA LEU A 101 -8.23 -5.24 10.36
C LEU A 101 -8.93 -3.93 9.97
N ASN A 102 -8.77 -2.89 10.79
CA ASN A 102 -9.54 -1.65 10.67
C ASN A 102 -8.71 -0.43 10.25
N ASP A 103 -7.42 -0.61 9.89
CA ASP A 103 -6.55 0.53 9.56
C ASP A 103 -7.05 1.35 8.36
N PHE A 104 -7.67 0.66 7.38
CA PHE A 104 -8.30 1.28 6.21
C PHE A 104 -9.82 1.38 6.30
N GLN A 105 -10.43 0.95 7.42
CA GLN A 105 -11.86 1.06 7.71
C GLN A 105 -12.01 1.78 9.04
N VAL A 106 -12.36 3.06 9.00
CA VAL A 106 -12.51 3.86 10.22
C VAL A 106 -13.97 3.83 10.66
N SER A 107 -14.22 3.57 11.94
CA SER A 107 -15.57 3.59 12.51
C SER A 107 -16.17 4.99 12.46
N LEU A 108 -17.50 5.11 12.47
CA LEU A 108 -18.16 6.41 12.52
C LEU A 108 -17.73 7.22 13.76
N LEU A 109 -17.58 6.55 14.91
CA LEU A 109 -17.10 7.18 16.13
C LEU A 109 -15.70 7.77 15.96
N ASP A 110 -14.76 6.99 15.38
CA ASP A 110 -13.39 7.46 15.16
C ASP A 110 -13.34 8.60 14.13
N GLN A 111 -14.25 8.64 13.18
CA GLN A 111 -14.38 9.74 12.22
C GLN A 111 -14.76 11.05 12.91
N ILE A 112 -15.70 11.00 13.87
CA ILE A 112 -16.20 12.19 14.56
C ILE A 112 -15.41 12.56 15.82
N THR A 113 -14.38 11.78 16.21
CA THR A 113 -13.61 12.03 17.45
C THR A 113 -12.10 12.08 17.28
N LEU A 114 -11.51 11.26 16.41
CA LEU A 114 -10.06 11.04 16.37
C LEU A 114 -9.37 11.60 15.11
N GLN A 115 -10.14 11.91 14.06
CA GLN A 115 -9.54 12.37 12.81
C GLN A 115 -9.22 13.88 12.86
N PRO A 116 -8.22 14.38 12.09
CA PRO A 116 -7.93 15.81 12.01
C PRO A 116 -9.11 16.69 11.57
N TYR A 117 -10.12 16.09 10.93
CA TYR A 117 -11.34 16.74 10.44
C TYR A 117 -12.58 16.36 11.25
N SER A 118 -12.40 15.82 12.47
CA SER A 118 -13.49 15.27 13.31
C SER A 118 -14.60 16.28 13.64
N GLU A 119 -14.26 17.54 13.88
CA GLU A 119 -15.25 18.59 14.15
C GLU A 119 -16.25 18.74 12.99
N TRP A 120 -15.71 18.73 11.77
CA TRP A 120 -16.51 18.85 10.57
C TRP A 120 -17.31 17.57 10.29
N ALA A 121 -16.72 16.38 10.49
CA ALA A 121 -17.44 15.12 10.40
C ALA A 121 -18.56 15.01 11.46
N ALA A 122 -18.31 15.45 12.68
CA ALA A 122 -19.31 15.49 13.75
C ALA A 122 -20.49 16.41 13.37
N SER A 123 -20.22 17.62 12.87
CA SER A 123 -21.27 18.53 12.41
C SER A 123 -22.13 17.94 11.29
N ALA A 124 -21.54 17.18 10.36
CA ALA A 124 -22.29 16.49 9.32
C ALA A 124 -23.21 15.40 9.88
N VAL A 125 -22.73 14.64 10.89
CA VAL A 125 -23.51 13.59 11.56
C VAL A 125 -24.60 14.20 12.44
N ASP A 126 -24.31 15.30 13.17
CA ASP A 126 -25.31 16.02 13.94
C ASP A 126 -26.46 16.52 13.04
N THR A 127 -26.11 17.08 11.87
CA THR A 127 -27.11 17.53 10.88
C THR A 127 -27.94 16.37 10.35
N TYR A 128 -27.33 15.22 10.08
CA TYR A 128 -28.02 14.02 9.58
C TYR A 128 -29.01 13.47 10.61
N LEU A 129 -28.64 13.50 11.90
CA LEU A 129 -29.47 13.01 13.01
C LEU A 129 -30.45 14.08 13.56
N ASP A 130 -30.48 15.26 12.95
CA ASP A 130 -31.30 16.40 13.38
C ASP A 130 -31.09 16.75 14.87
N THR A 131 -29.83 16.86 15.27
CA THR A 131 -29.42 17.15 16.66
C THR A 131 -28.62 18.44 16.76
N GLU A 132 -28.53 18.99 17.97
CA GLU A 132 -27.66 20.11 18.33
C GLU A 132 -26.17 19.71 18.20
N PRO A 133 -25.25 20.68 18.06
CA PRO A 133 -23.80 20.38 17.99
C PRO A 133 -23.32 19.51 19.16
N GLY A 134 -22.70 18.38 18.83
CA GLY A 134 -22.27 17.36 19.77
C GLY A 134 -23.35 16.35 20.19
N GLY A 135 -24.54 16.43 19.62
CA GLY A 135 -25.66 15.54 19.87
C GLY A 135 -25.37 14.10 19.47
N ALA A 136 -24.73 13.87 18.32
CA ALA A 136 -24.32 12.54 17.86
C ALA A 136 -23.41 11.82 18.88
N LEU A 137 -22.46 12.54 19.49
CA LEU A 137 -21.58 11.97 20.51
C LEU A 137 -22.33 11.69 21.82
N ALA A 138 -23.33 12.52 22.20
CA ALA A 138 -24.20 12.28 23.33
C ALA A 138 -25.08 11.05 23.07
N MET A 139 -25.68 10.92 21.90
CA MET A 139 -26.46 9.75 21.47
C MET A 139 -25.62 8.46 21.52
N PHE A 140 -24.38 8.50 21.04
CA PHE A 140 -23.44 7.37 21.17
C PHE A 140 -23.26 6.95 22.65
N ARG A 141 -22.96 7.92 23.54
CA ARG A 141 -22.74 7.66 24.98
C ARG A 141 -23.96 7.08 25.68
N ASN A 142 -25.14 7.45 25.24
CA ASN A 142 -26.41 7.00 25.79
C ASN A 142 -26.94 5.71 25.15
N GLY A 143 -26.25 5.19 24.13
CA GLY A 143 -26.66 3.99 23.38
C GLY A 143 -27.94 4.23 22.57
N ASP A 144 -28.12 5.43 22.02
CA ASP A 144 -29.33 5.81 21.27
C ASP A 144 -29.49 4.93 20.03
N PRO A 145 -30.63 4.33 19.78
CA PRO A 145 -30.89 3.45 18.66
C PRO A 145 -30.61 4.09 17.29
N ALA A 146 -30.93 5.38 17.10
CA ALA A 146 -30.73 6.06 15.82
C ALA A 146 -29.24 6.21 15.48
N TYR A 147 -28.41 6.55 16.49
CA TYR A 147 -26.95 6.56 16.28
C TYR A 147 -26.39 5.18 15.99
N LEU A 148 -26.85 4.15 16.71
CA LEU A 148 -26.37 2.77 16.52
C LEU A 148 -26.74 2.24 15.13
N GLU A 149 -27.93 2.52 14.64
CA GLU A 149 -28.36 2.18 13.30
C GLU A 149 -27.49 2.86 12.23
N LEU A 150 -27.29 4.18 12.34
CA LEU A 150 -26.41 4.94 11.45
C LEU A 150 -24.98 4.38 11.46
N SER A 151 -24.43 4.11 12.65
CA SER A 151 -23.08 3.57 12.82
C SER A 151 -22.92 2.20 12.16
N ASN A 152 -23.93 1.34 12.26
CA ASN A 152 -23.94 0.03 11.63
C ASN A 152 -24.00 0.15 10.09
N LEU A 153 -24.88 1.00 9.57
CA LEU A 153 -24.99 1.27 8.13
C LEU A 153 -23.68 1.85 7.58
N TYR A 154 -23.11 2.82 8.29
CA TYR A 154 -21.80 3.39 7.95
C TYR A 154 -20.72 2.31 7.88
N THR A 155 -20.62 1.44 8.88
CA THR A 155 -19.61 0.38 8.95
C THR A 155 -19.72 -0.61 7.77
N LEU A 156 -20.94 -1.03 7.44
CA LEU A 156 -21.19 -1.91 6.31
C LEU A 156 -20.77 -1.28 4.97
N ARG A 157 -21.16 -0.01 4.75
CA ARG A 157 -20.79 0.74 3.55
C ARG A 157 -19.29 1.02 3.48
N ALA A 158 -18.68 1.40 4.60
CA ALA A 158 -17.25 1.63 4.70
C ALA A 158 -16.44 0.39 4.32
N ALA A 159 -16.88 -0.80 4.74
CA ALA A 159 -16.22 -2.06 4.42
C ALA A 159 -16.14 -2.31 2.90
N ASP A 160 -17.18 -2.00 2.15
CA ASP A 160 -17.20 -2.21 0.69
C ASP A 160 -16.46 -1.11 -0.07
N ILE A 161 -16.70 0.15 0.29
CA ILE A 161 -16.11 1.31 -0.38
C ILE A 161 -14.59 1.33 -0.21
N SER A 162 -14.09 1.02 0.99
CA SER A 162 -12.64 1.03 1.30
C SER A 162 -11.82 0.14 0.38
N LYS A 163 -12.35 -1.03 0.02
CA LYS A 163 -11.71 -1.99 -0.89
C LYS A 163 -11.35 -1.36 -2.24
N SER A 164 -12.20 -0.47 -2.71
CA SER A 164 -12.06 0.17 -4.04
C SER A 164 -11.25 1.46 -3.97
N ILE A 165 -11.51 2.33 -2.99
CA ILE A 165 -10.88 3.65 -2.95
C ILE A 165 -9.44 3.64 -2.42
N ILE A 166 -8.98 2.53 -1.83
CA ILE A 166 -7.61 2.41 -1.31
C ILE A 166 -6.55 2.62 -2.39
N ILE A 167 -6.88 2.38 -3.66
CA ILE A 167 -6.02 2.65 -4.82
C ILE A 167 -5.63 4.14 -4.92
N LEU A 168 -6.40 5.02 -4.28
CA LEU A 168 -6.12 6.46 -4.24
C LEU A 168 -4.74 6.79 -3.64
N HIS A 169 -4.23 5.96 -2.72
CA HIS A 169 -2.89 6.15 -2.18
C HIS A 169 -1.80 6.09 -3.26
N VAL A 170 -1.97 5.24 -4.28
CA VAL A 170 -0.91 4.91 -5.25
C VAL A 170 -0.42 6.14 -6.03
N PRO A 171 -1.28 6.94 -6.70
CA PRO A 171 -0.81 8.11 -7.45
C PRO A 171 -0.17 9.18 -6.56
N PHE A 172 -0.68 9.39 -5.34
CA PHE A 172 -0.11 10.37 -4.41
C PHE A 172 1.25 9.90 -3.85
N LEU A 173 1.39 8.63 -3.50
CA LEU A 173 2.68 8.07 -3.09
C LEU A 173 3.70 8.07 -4.24
N ALA A 174 3.26 7.80 -5.45
CA ALA A 174 4.12 7.90 -6.63
C ALA A 174 4.61 9.34 -6.85
N ALA A 175 3.71 10.33 -6.75
CA ALA A 175 4.07 11.73 -6.84
C ALA A 175 5.04 12.15 -5.73
N LEU A 176 4.76 11.74 -4.48
CA LEU A 176 5.64 11.99 -3.34
C LEU A 176 7.04 11.40 -3.57
N THR A 177 7.14 10.14 -4.00
CA THR A 177 8.45 9.53 -4.28
C THR A 177 9.16 10.19 -5.45
N ALA A 178 8.43 10.63 -6.50
CA ALA A 178 9.01 11.38 -7.61
C ALA A 178 9.62 12.69 -7.16
N LEU A 179 8.97 13.42 -6.24
CA LEU A 179 9.49 14.65 -5.65
C LEU A 179 10.74 14.40 -4.79
N LEU A 180 10.72 13.35 -3.94
CA LEU A 180 11.81 13.04 -3.02
C LEU A 180 13.12 12.62 -3.72
N VAL A 181 13.02 12.04 -4.91
CA VAL A 181 14.18 11.57 -5.69
C VAL A 181 14.19 12.13 -7.11
N ILE A 182 13.75 13.38 -7.26
CA ILE A 182 13.63 14.08 -8.56
C ILE A 182 14.96 14.12 -9.33
N ASP A 183 16.08 14.15 -8.62
CA ASP A 183 17.43 14.09 -9.18
C ASP A 183 17.73 12.81 -9.95
N LYS A 184 17.01 11.70 -9.65
CA LYS A 184 17.18 10.42 -10.34
C LYS A 184 16.58 10.39 -11.74
N ARG A 185 15.71 11.37 -12.09
CA ARG A 185 15.08 11.51 -13.42
C ARG A 185 14.42 10.22 -13.93
N LEU A 186 13.81 9.46 -13.01
CA LEU A 186 13.11 8.22 -13.34
C LEU A 186 11.73 8.52 -13.97
N PRO A 187 11.25 7.66 -14.88
CA PRO A 187 9.88 7.74 -15.37
C PRO A 187 8.87 7.65 -14.24
N TYR A 188 7.74 8.37 -14.32
CA TYR A 188 6.67 8.32 -13.32
C TYR A 188 6.14 6.89 -13.09
N ALA A 189 6.16 6.05 -14.12
CA ALA A 189 5.80 4.64 -14.03
C ALA A 189 6.64 3.87 -12.99
N ASP A 190 7.93 4.17 -12.83
CA ASP A 190 8.79 3.51 -11.84
C ASP A 190 8.39 3.90 -10.40
N HIS A 191 7.91 5.13 -10.21
CA HIS A 191 7.36 5.60 -8.93
C HIS A 191 6.01 4.95 -8.62
N LEU A 192 5.14 4.77 -9.63
CA LEU A 192 3.89 4.01 -9.49
C LEU A 192 4.15 2.56 -9.09
N VAL A 193 5.12 1.92 -9.72
CA VAL A 193 5.53 0.55 -9.37
C VAL A 193 5.99 0.47 -7.93
N LEU A 194 6.81 1.41 -7.46
CA LEU A 194 7.23 1.43 -6.05
C LEU A 194 6.03 1.65 -5.12
N ALA A 195 5.13 2.57 -5.45
CA ALA A 195 3.93 2.87 -4.65
C ALA A 195 3.01 1.64 -4.53
N LEU A 196 2.79 0.90 -5.64
CA LEU A 196 2.01 -0.34 -5.64
C LEU A 196 2.64 -1.41 -4.75
N HIS A 197 3.97 -1.62 -4.87
CA HIS A 197 4.68 -2.56 -4.00
C HIS A 197 4.66 -2.14 -2.54
N TYR A 198 4.79 -0.84 -2.26
CA TYR A 198 4.73 -0.34 -0.89
C TYR A 198 3.33 -0.54 -0.28
N MET A 199 2.27 -0.24 -1.01
CA MET A 199 0.89 -0.48 -0.56
C MET A 199 0.62 -1.98 -0.35
N ALA A 200 1.09 -2.84 -1.26
CA ALA A 200 1.01 -4.28 -1.07
C ALA A 200 1.76 -4.75 0.19
N PHE A 201 2.96 -4.19 0.45
CA PHE A 201 3.70 -4.46 1.68
C PHE A 201 2.92 -4.01 2.93
N ILE A 202 2.40 -2.78 2.96
CA ILE A 202 1.63 -2.25 4.10
C ILE A 202 0.45 -3.15 4.42
N MET A 203 -0.32 -3.57 3.42
CA MET A 203 -1.46 -4.46 3.60
C MET A 203 -1.04 -5.82 4.16
N LEU A 204 -0.04 -6.46 3.57
CA LEU A 204 0.48 -7.75 4.06
C LEU A 204 1.10 -7.61 5.46
N PHE A 205 1.76 -6.50 5.74
CA PHE A 205 2.33 -6.23 7.06
C PHE A 205 1.23 -6.13 8.12
N PHE A 206 0.15 -5.40 7.86
CA PHE A 206 -1.01 -5.32 8.77
C PHE A 206 -1.75 -6.65 8.92
N VAL A 207 -1.69 -7.53 7.94
CA VAL A 207 -2.18 -8.91 8.08
C VAL A 207 -1.26 -9.74 8.97
N ILE A 208 0.05 -9.69 8.72
CA ILE A 208 1.03 -10.57 9.37
C ILE A 208 1.36 -10.10 10.79
N ALA A 209 1.47 -8.80 11.02
CA ALA A 209 1.93 -8.25 12.29
C ALA A 209 1.01 -8.64 13.47
N PRO A 210 -0.31 -8.41 13.45
CA PRO A 210 -1.19 -8.77 14.56
C PRO A 210 -1.47 -10.28 14.63
N ASN A 211 -1.51 -10.99 13.50
CA ASN A 211 -1.94 -12.38 13.45
C ASN A 211 -0.78 -13.39 13.59
N VAL A 212 0.44 -12.99 13.28
CA VAL A 212 1.62 -13.86 13.30
C VAL A 212 2.72 -13.30 14.19
N LEU A 213 3.20 -12.07 13.92
CA LEU A 213 4.38 -11.54 14.63
C LEU A 213 4.10 -11.27 16.10
N LEU A 214 2.96 -10.68 16.43
CA LEU A 214 2.61 -10.36 17.82
C LEU A 214 2.38 -11.63 18.66
N PRO A 215 1.62 -12.65 18.23
CA PRO A 215 1.50 -13.92 18.94
C PRO A 215 2.83 -14.65 19.11
N LEU A 216 3.66 -14.74 18.07
CA LEU A 216 4.98 -15.35 18.16
C LEU A 216 5.90 -14.60 19.11
N ALA A 217 5.91 -13.26 19.07
CA ALA A 217 6.69 -12.45 20.00
C ALA A 217 6.27 -12.69 21.45
N ARG A 218 4.97 -12.78 21.73
CA ARG A 218 4.46 -13.13 23.07
C ARG A 218 4.88 -14.53 23.53
N MET A 219 4.88 -15.50 22.63
CA MET A 219 5.29 -16.87 22.94
C MET A 219 6.77 -16.97 23.30
N VAL A 220 7.64 -16.20 22.61
CA VAL A 220 9.10 -16.27 22.75
C VAL A 220 9.62 -15.36 23.88
N ILE A 221 9.09 -14.12 23.99
CA ILE A 221 9.70 -13.09 24.86
C ILE A 221 9.16 -13.18 26.30
N ASN A 222 7.92 -13.37 26.52
CA ASN A 222 7.21 -13.60 27.79
C ASN A 222 5.74 -13.14 27.68
N PRO A 223 4.77 -13.94 28.08
CA PRO A 223 3.35 -13.55 28.10
C PRO A 223 3.03 -12.36 29.03
N ILE A 224 3.93 -12.02 29.98
CA ILE A 224 3.76 -10.93 30.94
C ILE A 224 4.19 -9.56 30.37
N TRP A 225 4.91 -9.52 29.23
CA TRP A 225 5.36 -8.25 28.66
C TRP A 225 4.16 -7.42 28.17
N PRO A 226 4.14 -6.11 28.48
CA PRO A 226 3.08 -5.22 27.98
C PRO A 226 3.02 -5.21 26.46
N GLU A 227 1.83 -5.07 25.88
CA GLU A 227 1.66 -5.01 24.41
C GLU A 227 2.33 -3.78 23.78
N ALA A 228 2.36 -2.66 24.50
CA ALA A 228 2.85 -1.40 23.97
C ALA A 228 4.32 -1.42 23.49
N PRO A 229 5.28 -2.02 24.20
CA PRO A 229 6.65 -2.19 23.68
C PRO A 229 6.70 -3.09 22.45
N LEU A 230 5.97 -4.21 22.43
CA LEU A 230 5.96 -5.12 21.28
C LEU A 230 5.39 -4.44 20.03
N LYS A 231 4.28 -3.73 20.16
CA LYS A 231 3.70 -2.93 19.07
C LYS A 231 4.70 -1.89 18.54
N ARG A 232 5.44 -1.20 19.43
CA ARG A 232 6.48 -0.24 19.03
C ARG A 232 7.60 -0.90 18.25
N ILE A 233 8.07 -2.09 18.64
CA ILE A 233 9.09 -2.84 17.90
C ILE A 233 8.57 -3.18 16.51
N ILE A 234 7.35 -3.70 16.40
CA ILE A 234 6.74 -4.05 15.10
C ILE A 234 6.62 -2.83 14.18
N ILE A 235 6.18 -1.69 14.72
CA ILE A 235 6.11 -0.42 13.97
C ILE A 235 7.51 0.05 13.54
N SER A 236 8.52 -0.11 14.41
CA SER A 236 9.91 0.23 14.06
C SER A 236 10.46 -0.63 12.92
N LEU A 237 10.05 -1.90 12.82
CA LEU A 237 10.39 -2.76 11.68
C LEU A 237 9.81 -2.23 10.36
N MET A 238 8.58 -1.70 10.39
CA MET A 238 7.98 -1.06 9.22
C MET A 238 8.79 0.17 8.77
N TYR A 239 9.26 1.00 9.71
CA TYR A 239 10.09 2.16 9.40
C TYR A 239 11.46 1.75 8.84
N LEU A 240 12.08 0.72 9.42
CA LEU A 240 13.33 0.16 8.91
C LEU A 240 13.13 -0.41 7.49
N TYR A 241 12.05 -1.13 7.27
CA TYR A 241 11.69 -1.63 5.94
C TYR A 241 11.63 -0.48 4.92
N THR A 242 10.95 0.61 5.25
CA THR A 242 10.80 1.78 4.37
C THR A 242 12.17 2.41 4.06
N ALA A 243 13.05 2.53 5.04
CA ALA A 243 14.41 3.04 4.84
C ALA A 243 15.23 2.14 3.89
N VAL A 244 15.22 0.84 4.11
CA VAL A 244 15.90 -0.13 3.25
C VAL A 244 15.29 -0.15 1.84
N MET A 245 13.98 0.01 1.73
CA MET A 245 13.28 0.13 0.45
C MET A 245 13.83 1.30 -0.38
N PHE A 246 13.97 2.51 0.20
CA PHE A 246 14.56 3.65 -0.49
C PHE A 246 16.02 3.42 -0.89
N ARG A 247 16.79 2.80 0.02
CA ARG A 247 18.18 2.41 -0.26
C ARG A 247 18.28 1.50 -1.48
N THR A 248 17.43 0.48 -1.56
CA THR A 248 17.48 -0.55 -2.61
C THR A 248 16.88 -0.05 -3.93
N ALA A 249 15.67 0.53 -3.89
CA ALA A 249 14.94 0.91 -5.09
C ALA A 249 15.63 2.06 -5.85
N PHE A 250 16.15 3.06 -5.14
CA PHE A 250 16.76 4.24 -5.73
C PHE A 250 18.27 4.33 -5.57
N GLN A 251 18.89 3.35 -4.93
CA GLN A 251 20.34 3.32 -4.67
C GLN A 251 20.84 4.59 -3.98
N LEU A 252 20.09 5.05 -2.97
CA LEU A 252 20.43 6.25 -2.21
C LEU A 252 21.57 5.96 -1.22
N PRO A 253 22.51 6.90 -1.00
CA PRO A 253 23.47 6.81 0.09
C PRO A 253 22.75 6.96 1.46
N TRP A 254 23.27 6.35 2.52
CA TRP A 254 22.61 6.33 3.83
C TRP A 254 22.28 7.69 4.40
N TRP A 255 23.10 8.70 4.17
CA TRP A 255 22.84 10.07 4.61
C TRP A 255 21.59 10.70 3.97
N ARG A 256 21.19 10.25 2.76
CA ARG A 256 19.93 10.62 2.10
C ARG A 256 18.76 9.73 2.50
N VAL A 257 19.02 8.46 2.77
CA VAL A 257 17.95 7.51 3.11
C VAL A 257 17.16 7.98 4.33
N VAL A 258 17.85 8.39 5.41
CA VAL A 258 17.19 8.79 6.66
C VAL A 258 16.23 9.98 6.45
N PRO A 259 16.66 11.15 5.95
CA PRO A 259 15.75 12.29 5.75
C PRO A 259 14.64 11.97 4.72
N THR A 260 14.96 11.26 3.64
CA THR A 260 13.96 10.84 2.64
C THR A 260 12.87 9.96 3.27
N THR A 261 13.27 9.02 4.12
CA THR A 261 12.31 8.14 4.82
C THR A 261 11.41 8.93 5.77
N VAL A 262 11.98 9.86 6.54
CA VAL A 262 11.19 10.69 7.47
C VAL A 262 10.16 11.52 6.71
N VAL A 263 10.56 12.22 5.65
CA VAL A 263 9.64 13.04 4.84
C VAL A 263 8.59 12.16 4.16
N PHE A 264 8.99 10.99 3.65
CA PHE A 264 8.05 10.05 3.05
C PHE A 264 7.00 9.55 4.05
N LEU A 265 7.38 9.21 5.28
CA LEU A 265 6.45 8.72 6.30
C LEU A 265 5.48 9.81 6.77
N ILE A 266 5.96 11.05 6.89
CA ILE A 266 5.09 12.21 7.15
C ILE A 266 4.10 12.38 5.99
N GLY A 267 4.59 12.36 4.75
CA GLY A 267 3.75 12.46 3.55
C GLY A 267 2.76 11.30 3.42
N TYR A 268 3.17 10.07 3.77
CA TYR A 268 2.27 8.92 3.83
C TYR A 268 1.14 9.16 4.83
N GLY A 269 1.46 9.67 6.03
CA GLY A 269 0.45 10.01 7.04
C GLY A 269 -0.56 11.05 6.55
N LEU A 270 -0.10 12.10 5.84
CA LEU A 270 -0.98 13.12 5.24
C LEU A 270 -1.87 12.52 4.13
N ILE A 271 -1.30 11.71 3.24
CA ILE A 271 -2.04 11.01 2.18
C ILE A 271 -3.08 10.06 2.79
N HIS A 272 -2.72 9.36 3.86
CA HIS A 272 -3.63 8.47 4.56
C HIS A 272 -4.78 9.23 5.28
N SER A 273 -4.49 10.37 5.87
CA SER A 273 -5.53 11.25 6.45
C SER A 273 -6.46 11.80 5.36
N PHE A 274 -5.91 12.18 4.21
CA PHE A 274 -6.72 12.59 3.05
C PHE A 274 -7.60 11.43 2.52
N TYR A 275 -7.05 10.22 2.44
CA TYR A 275 -7.83 9.02 2.09
C TYR A 275 -9.01 8.82 3.05
N ARG A 276 -8.78 8.92 4.36
CA ARG A 276 -9.84 8.78 5.37
C ARG A 276 -10.92 9.85 5.24
N LEU A 277 -10.53 11.07 4.92
CA LEU A 277 -11.47 12.16 4.62
C LEU A 277 -12.34 11.82 3.41
N VAL A 278 -11.74 11.40 2.31
CA VAL A 278 -12.47 10.97 1.10
C VAL A 278 -13.38 9.77 1.41
N GLN A 279 -12.89 8.81 2.18
CA GLN A 279 -13.67 7.66 2.64
C GLN A 279 -14.94 8.12 3.40
N PHE A 280 -14.78 9.02 4.37
CA PHE A 280 -15.92 9.56 5.12
C PHE A 280 -16.97 10.16 4.20
N PHE A 281 -16.54 11.04 3.28
CA PHE A 281 -17.47 11.67 2.34
C PHE A 281 -18.20 10.67 1.46
N VAL A 282 -17.45 9.77 0.82
CA VAL A 282 -18.04 8.82 -0.12
C VAL A 282 -18.99 7.86 0.60
N VAL A 283 -18.61 7.38 1.78
CA VAL A 283 -19.48 6.50 2.58
C VAL A 283 -20.70 7.25 3.05
N PHE A 284 -20.52 8.42 3.69
CA PHE A 284 -21.60 9.19 4.31
C PHE A 284 -22.59 9.71 3.27
N SER A 285 -22.13 10.12 2.08
CA SER A 285 -23.00 10.54 0.99
C SER A 285 -23.78 9.39 0.33
N SER A 286 -23.44 8.15 0.64
CA SER A 286 -24.12 6.96 0.12
C SER A 286 -25.16 6.38 1.09
N LEU A 287 -25.30 6.98 2.29
CA LEU A 287 -26.29 6.59 3.31
C LEU A 287 -27.62 7.25 3.03
#